data_fe02cbb2462338f68758c26b65b3db9d
#
_entry.id   fe02cbb2462338f68758c26b65b3db9d
#
_cell.length_a   1.000
_cell.length_b   1.000
_cell.length_c   1.000
_cell.angle_alpha   90.00
_cell.angle_beta   90.00
_cell.angle_gamma   90.00
#
_symmetry.space_group_name_H-M   'P 1'
#
loop_
_entity.id
_entity.type
_entity.pdbx_description
1 polymer ?
#
loop_
_entity_poly.entity_id
_entity_poly.type
_entity_poly.pdbx_seq_one_letter_code
_entity_poly.pdbx_strand_id
1 'polypeptide(L)'
;ELGQVPGVGDARYAQIAAVMELARRALAEEMKARDSLTSPAAVRGYLRLRMQDLRHACFYCVSLDAQNRVIAAEELFRGTLTQTSVYPREVLKHALRHNAAALILAHNHPSGVAEPSQADELITARIRDALSLVDIRVLDHIIVGDGACVSFFERGLI
;
A
#
# COMPACT_ATOMS: atom_id res chain seq x y z
N GLU A 1 -3.94 14.01 17.00
CA GLU A 1 -4.83 14.49 17.44
C GLU A 1 -5.95 13.78 18.18
N LEU A 2 -5.99 12.44 18.24
CA LEU A 2 -6.85 11.74 19.21
C LEU A 2 -6.55 12.17 20.66
N GLY A 3 -5.28 12.49 20.99
CA GLY A 3 -4.90 13.02 22.30
C GLY A 3 -5.38 14.44 22.61
N GLN A 4 -5.94 15.16 21.62
CA GLN A 4 -6.53 16.49 21.80
C GLN A 4 -8.05 16.45 21.96
N VAL A 5 -8.66 15.27 21.84
CA VAL A 5 -10.10 15.10 22.02
C VAL A 5 -10.45 15.14 23.50
N PRO A 6 -11.39 16.00 23.94
CA PRO A 6 -11.82 16.05 25.34
C PRO A 6 -12.25 14.66 25.85
N GLY A 7 -11.66 14.22 26.97
CA GLY A 7 -11.92 12.91 27.57
C GLY A 7 -10.99 11.79 27.11
N VAL A 8 -10.05 12.05 26.18
CA VAL A 8 -9.00 11.13 25.80
C VAL A 8 -7.68 11.56 26.43
N GLY A 9 -7.40 11.07 27.63
CA GLY A 9 -6.08 11.22 28.27
C GLY A 9 -5.07 10.21 27.72
N ASP A 10 -3.79 10.35 28.14
CA ASP A 10 -2.66 9.54 27.63
C ASP A 10 -2.90 8.03 27.70
N ALA A 11 -3.54 7.54 28.77
CA ALA A 11 -3.85 6.13 28.92
C ALA A 11 -4.85 5.63 27.87
N ARG A 12 -5.91 6.40 27.59
CA ARG A 12 -6.89 6.04 26.54
C ARG A 12 -6.29 6.15 25.15
N TYR A 13 -5.47 7.17 24.91
CA TYR A 13 -4.72 7.31 23.67
C TYR A 13 -3.83 6.08 23.42
N ALA A 14 -3.05 5.66 24.45
CA ALA A 14 -2.20 4.48 24.36
C ALA A 14 -2.99 3.19 24.07
N GLN A 15 -4.15 3.03 24.71
CA GLN A 15 -5.04 1.88 24.46
C GLN A 15 -5.56 1.87 23.01
N ILE A 16 -6.04 2.99 22.50
CA ILE A 16 -6.52 3.10 21.10
C ILE A 16 -5.38 2.83 20.13
N ALA A 17 -4.21 3.41 20.35
CA ALA A 17 -3.03 3.19 19.53
C ALA A 17 -2.60 1.71 19.51
N ALA A 18 -2.64 1.05 20.66
CA ALA A 18 -2.34 -0.38 20.78
C ALA A 18 -3.36 -1.25 20.02
N VAL A 19 -4.65 -0.95 20.14
CA VAL A 19 -5.72 -1.66 19.40
C VAL A 19 -5.54 -1.50 17.90
N MET A 20 -5.24 -0.29 17.41
CA MET A 20 -4.98 -0.03 15.99
C MET A 20 -3.75 -0.80 15.49
N GLU A 21 -2.68 -0.85 16.28
CA GLU A 21 -1.48 -1.60 15.92
C GLU A 21 -1.74 -3.12 15.92
N LEU A 22 -2.51 -3.65 16.88
CA LEU A 22 -2.93 -5.04 16.87
C LEU A 22 -3.79 -5.38 15.65
N ALA A 23 -4.72 -4.51 15.27
CA ALA A 23 -5.52 -4.70 14.07
C ALA A 23 -4.65 -4.72 12.79
N ARG A 24 -3.65 -3.83 12.69
CA ARG A 24 -2.69 -3.83 11.58
C ARG A 24 -1.91 -5.15 11.51
N ARG A 25 -1.41 -5.63 12.65
CA ARG A 25 -0.65 -6.89 12.72
C ARG A 25 -1.53 -8.08 12.39
N ALA A 26 -2.75 -8.14 12.93
CA ALA A 26 -3.69 -9.23 12.64
C ALA A 26 -4.01 -9.32 11.15
N LEU A 27 -4.28 -8.19 10.49
CA LEU A 27 -4.52 -8.16 9.04
C LEU A 27 -3.27 -8.56 8.25
N ALA A 28 -2.07 -8.13 8.67
CA ALA A 28 -0.82 -8.53 8.02
C ALA A 28 -0.57 -10.05 8.14
N GLU A 29 -0.83 -10.63 9.32
CA GLU A 29 -0.72 -12.08 9.51
C GLU A 29 -1.81 -12.85 8.74
N GLU A 30 -3.04 -12.34 8.68
CA GLU A 30 -4.10 -12.93 7.87
C GLU A 30 -3.74 -12.93 6.39
N MET A 31 -3.11 -11.86 5.89
CA MET A 31 -2.62 -11.79 4.52
C MET A 31 -1.53 -12.81 4.23
N LYS A 32 -0.62 -13.08 5.19
CA LYS A 32 0.44 -14.09 5.05
C LYS A 32 -0.08 -15.52 5.21
N ALA A 33 -1.05 -15.73 6.10
CA ALA A 33 -1.59 -17.05 6.42
C ALA A 33 -2.56 -17.59 5.36
N ARG A 34 -3.12 -16.75 4.50
CA ARG A 34 -4.00 -17.19 3.43
C ARG A 34 -3.20 -17.74 2.27
N ASP A 35 -3.54 -18.95 1.84
CA ASP A 35 -2.90 -19.66 0.72
C ASP A 35 -2.97 -18.93 -0.63
N SER A 36 -3.72 -17.85 -0.73
CA SER A 36 -3.76 -16.94 -1.89
C SER A 36 -4.36 -15.60 -1.49
N LEU A 37 -4.04 -14.54 -2.23
CA LEU A 37 -4.79 -13.27 -2.20
C LEU A 37 -6.20 -13.50 -2.76
N THR A 38 -7.00 -14.27 -2.03
CA THR A 38 -8.37 -14.56 -2.40
C THR A 38 -9.32 -13.40 -2.15
N SER A 39 -8.83 -12.31 -1.49
CA SER A 39 -9.64 -11.15 -1.18
C SER A 39 -8.88 -9.84 -1.43
N PRO A 40 -9.08 -9.19 -2.59
CA PRO A 40 -8.63 -7.82 -2.82
C PRO A 40 -9.07 -6.86 -1.69
N ALA A 41 -10.19 -7.15 -1.03
CA ALA A 41 -10.69 -6.39 0.10
C ALA A 41 -9.76 -6.44 1.32
N ALA A 42 -9.11 -7.59 1.61
CA ALA A 42 -8.17 -7.71 2.72
C ALA A 42 -6.91 -6.87 2.51
N VAL A 43 -6.38 -6.87 1.27
CA VAL A 43 -5.23 -6.03 0.89
C VAL A 43 -5.59 -4.55 1.01
N ARG A 44 -6.74 -4.14 0.48
CA ARG A 44 -7.23 -2.76 0.61
C ARG A 44 -7.42 -2.35 2.07
N GLY A 45 -8.01 -3.21 2.88
CA GLY A 45 -8.19 -2.96 4.33
C GLY A 45 -6.86 -2.76 5.05
N TYR A 46 -5.87 -3.62 4.79
CA TYR A 46 -4.54 -3.48 5.34
C TYR A 46 -3.86 -2.18 4.90
N LEU A 47 -3.84 -1.89 3.60
CA LEU A 47 -3.21 -0.68 3.06
C LEU A 47 -3.88 0.58 3.60
N ARG A 48 -5.21 0.58 3.68
CA ARG A 48 -5.96 1.68 4.26
C ARG A 48 -5.55 1.94 5.71
N LEU A 49 -5.51 0.92 6.56
CA LEU A 49 -5.09 1.06 7.96
C LEU A 49 -3.62 1.51 8.11
N ARG A 50 -2.77 1.17 7.13
CA ARG A 50 -1.36 1.60 7.16
C ARG A 50 -1.17 3.03 6.72
N MET A 51 -2.01 3.55 5.82
CA MET A 51 -1.70 4.74 5.05
C MET A 51 -2.70 5.90 5.24
N GLN A 52 -3.95 5.64 5.67
CA GLN A 52 -5.00 6.67 5.72
C GLN A 52 -4.69 7.86 6.64
N ASP A 53 -3.93 7.61 7.74
CA ASP A 53 -3.61 8.64 8.73
C ASP A 53 -2.25 9.31 8.50
N LEU A 54 -1.55 8.93 7.42
CA LEU A 54 -0.23 9.48 7.11
C LEU A 54 -0.36 10.87 6.50
N ARG A 55 0.30 11.84 7.12
CA ARG A 55 0.35 13.24 6.64
C ARG A 55 1.38 13.49 5.56
N HIS A 56 2.16 12.48 5.21
CA HIS A 56 3.15 12.53 4.15
C HIS A 56 2.80 11.50 3.08
N ALA A 57 3.19 11.78 1.85
CA ALA A 57 3.05 10.83 0.78
C ALA A 57 3.99 9.63 1.01
N CYS A 58 3.50 8.42 0.85
CA CYS A 58 4.30 7.20 0.91
C CYS A 58 3.91 6.25 -0.22
N PHE A 59 4.84 5.41 -0.62
CA PHE A 59 4.64 4.39 -1.64
C PHE A 59 5.01 3.03 -1.08
N TYR A 60 4.07 2.11 -1.16
CA TYR A 60 4.17 0.73 -0.68
C TYR A 60 4.24 -0.26 -1.82
N CYS A 61 4.97 -1.35 -1.59
CA CYS A 61 4.93 -2.54 -2.42
C CYS A 61 4.50 -3.76 -1.59
N VAL A 62 3.53 -4.50 -2.09
CA VAL A 62 3.14 -5.81 -1.60
C VAL A 62 3.69 -6.84 -2.59
N SER A 63 4.67 -7.63 -2.15
CA SER A 63 5.31 -8.68 -2.94
C SER A 63 4.57 -9.98 -2.80
N LEU A 64 4.35 -10.67 -3.91
CA LEU A 64 3.57 -11.89 -4.01
C LEU A 64 4.37 -13.02 -4.66
N ASP A 65 4.14 -14.25 -4.19
CA ASP A 65 4.65 -15.45 -4.85
C ASP A 65 3.84 -15.84 -6.10
N ALA A 66 4.21 -16.98 -6.72
CA ALA A 66 3.54 -17.49 -7.92
C ALA A 66 2.07 -17.91 -7.68
N GLN A 67 1.67 -18.15 -6.45
CA GLN A 67 0.29 -18.42 -6.04
C GLN A 67 -0.46 -17.18 -5.54
N ASN A 68 0.12 -15.99 -5.74
CA ASN A 68 -0.38 -14.71 -5.25
C ASN A 68 -0.49 -14.61 -3.71
N ARG A 69 0.32 -15.36 -2.96
CA ARG A 69 0.42 -15.23 -1.50
C ARG A 69 1.38 -14.09 -1.17
N VAL A 70 1.06 -13.33 -0.12
CA VAL A 70 1.90 -12.21 0.30
C VAL A 70 3.21 -12.72 0.91
N ILE A 71 4.34 -12.29 0.33
CA ILE A 71 5.69 -12.55 0.84
C ILE A 71 6.11 -11.40 1.78
N ALA A 72 5.91 -10.16 1.33
CA ALA A 72 6.29 -8.96 2.05
C ALA A 72 5.35 -7.80 1.72
N ALA A 73 5.21 -6.84 2.63
CA ALA A 73 4.51 -5.59 2.43
C ALA A 73 5.32 -4.48 3.08
N GLU A 74 5.96 -3.63 2.28
CA GLU A 74 6.95 -2.66 2.75
C GLU A 74 6.73 -1.27 2.13
N GLU A 75 7.00 -0.24 2.93
CA GLU A 75 7.11 1.14 2.43
C GLU A 75 8.47 1.29 1.74
N LEU A 76 8.46 1.60 0.44
CA LEU A 76 9.68 1.79 -0.33
C LEU A 76 10.12 3.24 -0.43
N PHE A 77 9.15 4.14 -0.51
CA PHE A 77 9.45 5.57 -0.66
C PHE A 77 8.58 6.37 0.29
N ARG A 78 9.21 7.40 0.85
CA ARG A 78 8.57 8.41 1.67
C ARG A 78 8.84 9.78 1.07
N GLY A 79 7.78 10.52 0.84
CA GLY A 79 7.83 11.87 0.27
C GLY A 79 7.52 12.96 1.28
N THR A 80 7.23 14.13 0.76
CA THR A 80 6.75 15.30 1.49
C THR A 80 5.22 15.28 1.62
N LEU A 81 4.62 16.40 2.00
CA LEU A 81 3.16 16.57 2.08
C LEU A 81 2.45 16.44 0.74
N THR A 82 3.15 16.65 -0.37
CA THR A 82 2.54 16.77 -1.70
C THR A 82 3.12 15.84 -2.76
N GLN A 83 4.31 15.26 -2.53
CA GLN A 83 4.98 14.50 -3.59
C GLN A 83 5.92 13.44 -3.03
N THR A 84 5.94 12.29 -3.70
CA THR A 84 6.92 11.21 -3.50
C THR A 84 7.61 10.89 -4.83
N SER A 85 8.94 10.89 -4.84
CA SER A 85 9.70 10.43 -6.00
C SER A 85 9.78 8.90 -5.96
N VAL A 86 9.20 8.24 -6.96
CA VAL A 86 9.22 6.80 -7.10
C VAL A 86 10.14 6.42 -8.24
N TYR A 87 11.08 5.52 -7.96
CA TYR A 87 12.08 5.06 -8.93
C TYR A 87 11.83 3.60 -9.31
N PRO A 88 11.45 3.28 -10.58
CA PRO A 88 11.20 1.90 -11.03
C PRO A 88 12.33 0.93 -10.70
N ARG A 89 13.58 1.37 -10.78
CA ARG A 89 14.75 0.53 -10.45
C ARG A 89 14.75 0.05 -9.00
N GLU A 90 14.27 0.85 -8.04
CA GLU A 90 14.22 0.46 -6.63
C GLU A 90 13.05 -0.51 -6.38
N VAL A 91 11.93 -0.32 -7.09
CA VAL A 91 10.81 -1.28 -7.09
C VAL A 91 11.26 -2.63 -7.65
N LEU A 92 12.00 -2.64 -8.77
CA LEU A 92 12.58 -3.84 -9.35
C LEU A 92 13.54 -4.54 -8.38
N LYS A 93 14.46 -3.82 -7.75
CA LYS A 93 15.39 -4.37 -6.76
C LYS A 93 14.66 -5.00 -5.57
N HIS A 94 13.59 -4.35 -5.10
CA HIS A 94 12.73 -4.87 -4.04
C HIS A 94 12.07 -6.18 -4.46
N ALA A 95 11.45 -6.22 -5.64
CA ALA A 95 10.81 -7.42 -6.16
C ALA A 95 11.77 -8.61 -6.30
N LEU A 96 12.96 -8.37 -6.84
CA LEU A 96 14.01 -9.40 -6.98
C LEU A 96 14.54 -9.88 -5.63
N ARG A 97 14.71 -9.00 -4.64
CA ARG A 97 15.15 -9.36 -3.28
C ARG A 97 14.19 -10.35 -2.61
N HIS A 98 12.89 -10.20 -2.85
CA HIS A 98 11.85 -11.05 -2.30
C HIS A 98 11.49 -12.25 -3.19
N ASN A 99 12.15 -12.44 -4.33
CA ASN A 99 11.77 -13.42 -5.35
C ASN A 99 10.27 -13.34 -5.70
N ALA A 100 9.76 -12.11 -5.83
CA ALA A 100 8.36 -11.88 -6.12
C ALA A 100 8.00 -12.28 -7.55
N ALA A 101 6.89 -12.98 -7.74
CA ALA A 101 6.31 -13.27 -9.04
C ALA A 101 5.32 -12.17 -9.48
N ALA A 102 4.78 -11.41 -8.51
CA ALA A 102 3.90 -10.30 -8.79
C ALA A 102 3.99 -9.24 -7.66
N LEU A 103 3.56 -8.02 -7.99
CA LEU A 103 3.44 -6.91 -7.05
C LEU A 103 2.04 -6.31 -7.06
N ILE A 104 1.60 -5.83 -5.90
CA ILE A 104 0.58 -4.80 -5.77
C ILE A 104 1.29 -3.54 -5.29
N LEU A 105 1.08 -2.45 -6.02
CA LEU A 105 1.59 -1.12 -5.66
C LEU A 105 0.53 -0.38 -4.86
N ALA A 106 0.94 0.49 -3.95
CA ALA A 106 0.01 1.40 -3.30
C ALA A 106 0.68 2.71 -2.92
N HIS A 107 -0.08 3.80 -2.93
CA HIS A 107 0.33 5.06 -2.35
C HIS A 107 -0.86 5.80 -1.75
N ASN A 108 -0.59 6.72 -0.83
CA ASN A 108 -1.61 7.58 -0.28
C ASN A 108 -1.55 8.97 -0.90
N HIS A 109 -2.72 9.60 -0.96
CA HIS A 109 -2.84 11.03 -1.23
C HIS A 109 -3.10 11.78 0.09
N PRO A 110 -2.12 12.53 0.63
CA PRO A 110 -2.32 13.31 1.87
C PRO A 110 -3.43 14.35 1.79
N SER A 111 -3.85 14.71 0.56
CA SER A 111 -5.03 15.56 0.32
C SER A 111 -6.36 14.90 0.68
N GLY A 112 -6.38 13.58 0.88
CA GLY A 112 -7.57 12.78 1.12
C GLY A 112 -8.32 12.32 -0.14
N VAL A 113 -8.02 12.89 -1.30
CA VAL A 113 -8.70 12.55 -2.56
C VAL A 113 -7.98 11.38 -3.24
N ALA A 114 -8.62 10.21 -3.33
CA ALA A 114 -8.04 9.00 -3.90
C ALA A 114 -8.09 8.94 -5.45
N GLU A 115 -8.35 10.07 -6.13
CA GLU A 115 -8.44 10.07 -7.59
C GLU A 115 -7.05 9.97 -8.22
N PRO A 116 -6.83 9.04 -9.18
CA PRO A 116 -5.57 8.91 -9.89
C PRO A 116 -5.19 10.18 -10.63
N SER A 117 -3.93 10.59 -10.51
CA SER A 117 -3.36 11.65 -11.34
C SER A 117 -2.70 11.06 -12.59
N GLN A 118 -2.47 11.88 -13.62
CA GLN A 118 -1.72 11.48 -14.80
C GLN A 118 -0.29 11.01 -14.44
N ALA A 119 0.30 11.59 -13.40
CA ALA A 119 1.61 11.18 -12.91
C ALA A 119 1.58 9.76 -12.31
N ASP A 120 0.49 9.40 -11.60
CA ASP A 120 0.31 8.07 -11.04
C ASP A 120 0.15 7.02 -12.15
N GLU A 121 -0.60 7.33 -13.21
CA GLU A 121 -0.74 6.46 -14.37
C GLU A 121 0.61 6.25 -15.08
N LEU A 122 1.37 7.33 -15.29
CA LEU A 122 2.66 7.28 -15.95
C LEU A 122 3.68 6.47 -15.17
N ILE A 123 3.79 6.68 -13.84
CA ILE A 123 4.75 5.92 -13.02
C ILE A 123 4.35 4.45 -12.92
N THR A 124 3.06 4.15 -12.85
CA THR A 124 2.55 2.77 -12.87
C THR A 124 2.93 2.04 -14.14
N ALA A 125 2.71 2.68 -15.31
CA ALA A 125 3.10 2.12 -16.60
C ALA A 125 4.61 1.85 -16.67
N ARG A 126 5.45 2.80 -16.25
CA ARG A 126 6.92 2.64 -16.22
C ARG A 126 7.38 1.49 -15.31
N ILE A 127 6.76 1.34 -14.14
CA ILE A 127 7.07 0.24 -13.22
C ILE A 127 6.65 -1.09 -13.84
N ARG A 128 5.44 -1.18 -14.39
CA ARG A 128 4.94 -2.38 -15.07
C ARG A 128 5.86 -2.80 -16.21
N ASP A 129 6.25 -1.86 -17.06
CA ASP A 129 7.12 -2.13 -18.21
C ASP A 129 8.51 -2.61 -17.75
N ALA A 130 9.10 -2.00 -16.71
CA ALA A 130 10.37 -2.43 -16.15
C ALA A 130 10.30 -3.84 -15.53
N LEU A 131 9.22 -4.17 -14.82
CA LEU A 131 9.04 -5.47 -14.19
C LEU A 131 8.72 -6.58 -15.19
N SER A 132 8.03 -6.25 -16.30
CA SER A 132 7.71 -7.21 -17.35
C SER A 132 8.97 -7.78 -18.04
N LEU A 133 10.07 -7.04 -18.06
CA LEU A 133 11.36 -7.50 -18.59
C LEU A 133 11.98 -8.68 -17.80
N VAL A 134 11.51 -8.91 -16.59
CA VAL A 134 11.98 -9.96 -15.69
C VAL A 134 10.82 -10.86 -15.20
N ASP A 135 9.75 -10.93 -15.99
CA ASP A 135 8.57 -11.78 -15.78
C ASP A 135 7.84 -11.54 -14.44
N ILE A 136 7.94 -10.31 -13.87
CA ILE A 136 7.22 -9.91 -12.68
C ILE A 136 5.98 -9.09 -13.06
N ARG A 137 4.81 -9.50 -12.60
CA ARG A 137 3.53 -8.84 -12.94
C ARG A 137 3.18 -7.75 -11.94
N VAL A 138 2.61 -6.65 -12.40
CA VAL A 138 1.88 -5.70 -11.54
C VAL A 138 0.40 -6.06 -11.60
N LEU A 139 -0.17 -6.51 -10.49
CA LEU A 139 -1.57 -6.95 -10.43
C LEU A 139 -2.53 -5.79 -10.17
N ASP A 140 -2.11 -4.81 -9.38
CA ASP A 140 -2.92 -3.63 -9.08
C ASP A 140 -2.04 -2.46 -8.61
N HIS A 141 -2.59 -1.26 -8.68
CA HIS A 141 -2.08 -0.07 -8.01
C HIS A 141 -3.24 0.58 -7.25
N ILE A 142 -3.11 0.67 -5.94
CA ILE A 142 -4.16 1.13 -5.04
C ILE A 142 -3.80 2.52 -4.51
N ILE A 143 -4.67 3.49 -4.75
CA ILE A 143 -4.55 4.83 -4.15
C ILE A 143 -5.42 4.88 -2.89
N VAL A 144 -4.81 5.28 -1.78
CA VAL A 144 -5.48 5.43 -0.49
C VAL A 144 -5.71 6.91 -0.22
N GLY A 145 -6.99 7.27 -0.10
CA GLY A 145 -7.44 8.60 0.33
C GLY A 145 -8.13 8.56 1.67
N ASP A 146 -8.78 9.66 2.02
CA ASP A 146 -9.58 9.77 3.25
C ASP A 146 -10.91 9.03 3.07
N GLY A 147 -11.03 7.90 3.75
CA GLY A 147 -12.24 7.06 3.71
C GLY A 147 -12.45 6.24 2.42
N ALA A 148 -11.60 6.40 1.39
CA ALA A 148 -11.74 5.73 0.10
C ALA A 148 -10.42 5.13 -0.39
N CYS A 149 -10.53 4.04 -1.18
CA CYS A 149 -9.43 3.48 -1.95
C CYS A 149 -9.86 3.31 -3.40
N VAL A 150 -8.97 3.62 -4.32
CA VAL A 150 -9.17 3.42 -5.76
C VAL A 150 -8.19 2.40 -6.28
N SER A 151 -8.66 1.43 -7.03
CA SER A 151 -7.89 0.38 -7.70
C SER A 151 -7.74 0.71 -9.18
N PHE A 152 -6.52 0.66 -9.68
CA PHE A 152 -6.24 0.83 -11.12
C PHE A 152 -6.78 -0.35 -11.94
N PHE A 153 -6.69 -1.56 -11.39
CA PHE A 153 -7.24 -2.74 -12.03
C PHE A 153 -8.76 -2.62 -12.23
N GLU A 154 -9.50 -2.23 -11.18
CA GLU A 154 -10.96 -2.05 -11.26
C GLU A 154 -11.37 -0.92 -12.23
N ARG A 155 -10.49 0.07 -12.44
CA ARG A 155 -10.70 1.17 -13.40
C ARG A 155 -10.21 0.86 -14.81
N GLY A 156 -9.58 -0.29 -15.05
CA GLY A 156 -9.01 -0.66 -16.35
C GLY A 156 -7.79 0.17 -16.75
N LEU A 157 -7.01 0.65 -15.77
CA LEU A 157 -5.79 1.44 -15.97
C LEU A 157 -4.52 0.57 -15.97
N ILE A 158 -4.66 -0.72 -15.61
CA ILE A 158 -3.61 -1.76 -15.68
C ILE A 158 -4.12 -2.92 -16.51
#